data_c3401ff5813e403496b15c427a376ab2
#
_entry.id   c3401ff5813e403496b15c427a376ab2
#
_cell.length_a   1.000
_cell.length_b   1.000
_cell.length_c   1.000
_cell.angle_alpha   90.00
_cell.angle_beta   90.00
_cell.angle_gamma   90.00
#
_symmetry.space_group_name_H-M   'P 1'
#
loop_
_entity.id
_entity.type
_entity.pdbx_description
1 polymer ?
#
loop_
_entity_poly.entity_id
_entity_poly.type
_entity_poly.pdbx_seq_one_letter_code
_entity_poly.pdbx_strand_id
1 'polypeptide(L)'
;MLGTPGNTRFDHRFSSGQRVFESTRAMPGGGTMHAIRYGHGLTGVVEHPMTKSGYSSRTYVQGGRVLYARVYRQHSYQRFGHAFAYESLVPAIGFNTAYYAWAARPWSTPVNYHWQWEREPWHRKYGNDFTPYSNYNSLDEWLTDYVVSQNLRNAYDNWQAENAPAGPAPVKQYPPVEGPRPYWEAQDDRRPYWEEQPSEDDAAADKDQPVQPQASKKSAPSSKAPKSPKSPKATESTGSQPAAADANTPPVLTGQVKAELNAQIKRQLAERQSPPTAQAQDLPDSLKPGHTLFRVNSPLDVPSKVSGTLCSLRANDYIERTGDLDQNGMVPVKVRVGGATDCAIGLSTLVAFNDLESMESEQQQALTDALVAASKNMGTGHALPQAPSTTPMLLAAGQTQPTPDATTTLGQLQ
;
A
#
# COMPACT_ATOMS: atom_id res chain seq x y z
N MET A 1 7.88 45.39 3.80
CA MET A 1 8.80 44.34 4.25
C MET A 1 8.08 43.00 4.04
N LEU A 2 8.41 42.27 2.99
CA LEU A 2 7.88 40.94 2.75
C LEU A 2 8.72 40.00 3.59
N GLY A 3 8.09 39.45 4.64
CA GLY A 3 8.75 38.45 5.51
C GLY A 3 9.18 37.24 4.68
N THR A 4 10.40 36.80 4.85
CA THR A 4 10.93 35.55 4.31
C THR A 4 9.99 34.44 4.73
N PRO A 5 9.49 33.58 3.80
CA PRO A 5 8.68 32.42 4.21
C PRO A 5 9.53 31.56 5.14
N GLY A 6 9.14 31.51 6.39
CA GLY A 6 9.88 30.78 7.41
C GLY A 6 9.82 29.29 7.18
N ASN A 7 10.89 28.58 7.51
CA ASN A 7 10.87 27.14 7.68
C ASN A 7 9.91 26.81 8.83
N THR A 8 8.86 26.08 8.55
CA THR A 8 7.91 25.62 9.55
C THR A 8 8.17 24.14 9.83
N ARG A 9 8.22 23.77 11.11
CA ARG A 9 8.35 22.38 11.56
C ARG A 9 7.22 22.06 12.51
N PHE A 10 6.61 20.90 12.31
CA PHE A 10 5.58 20.36 13.17
C PHE A 10 5.98 18.96 13.61
N ASP A 11 5.73 18.66 14.88
CA ASP A 11 5.78 17.31 15.45
C ASP A 11 4.38 17.02 15.97
N HIS A 12 3.71 16.09 15.34
CA HIS A 12 2.36 15.69 15.69
C HIS A 12 2.35 14.23 16.15
N ARG A 13 1.67 13.98 17.25
CA ARG A 13 1.42 12.63 17.74
C ARG A 13 -0.07 12.35 17.66
N PHE A 14 -0.43 11.38 16.83
CA PHE A 14 -1.82 10.92 16.70
C PHE A 14 -2.29 10.23 17.99
N SER A 15 -3.60 10.15 18.19
CA SER A 15 -4.21 9.43 19.31
C SER A 15 -3.82 7.95 19.32
N SER A 16 -3.53 7.35 18.16
CA SER A 16 -2.95 6.02 17.99
C SER A 16 -1.55 5.85 18.57
N GLY A 17 -0.90 6.95 18.96
CA GLY A 17 0.49 6.95 19.42
C GLY A 17 1.54 7.12 18.32
N GLN A 18 1.14 7.02 17.04
CA GLN A 18 2.04 7.25 15.91
C GLN A 18 2.46 8.72 15.83
N ARG A 19 3.72 8.98 15.46
CA ARG A 19 4.27 10.34 15.32
C ARG A 19 4.52 10.64 13.87
N VAL A 20 4.28 11.90 13.51
CA VAL A 20 4.58 12.44 12.18
C VAL A 20 5.34 13.74 12.36
N PHE A 21 6.39 13.90 11.61
CA PHE A 21 7.22 15.10 11.57
C PHE A 21 7.06 15.75 10.20
N GLU A 22 6.72 17.00 10.18
CA GLU A 22 6.54 17.76 8.94
C GLU A 22 7.46 18.97 8.89
N SER A 23 7.90 19.32 7.72
CA SER A 23 8.69 20.51 7.46
C SER A 23 8.29 21.14 6.13
N THR A 24 8.10 22.42 6.15
CA THR A 24 7.85 23.23 4.94
C THR A 24 9.01 24.21 4.78
N ARG A 25 9.60 24.26 3.59
CA ARG A 25 10.75 25.09 3.28
C ARG A 25 10.59 25.79 1.93
N ALA A 26 10.86 27.09 1.89
CA ALA A 26 10.96 27.82 0.61
C ALA A 26 12.16 27.34 -0.20
N MET A 27 11.96 27.17 -1.50
CA MET A 27 13.01 26.72 -2.43
C MET A 27 13.63 27.90 -3.18
N PRO A 28 14.95 27.82 -3.49
CA PRO A 28 15.57 28.73 -4.43
C PRO A 28 14.88 28.64 -5.79
N GLY A 29 14.44 29.77 -6.34
CA GLY A 29 13.70 29.79 -7.61
C GLY A 29 12.18 29.79 -7.49
N GLY A 30 11.65 29.78 -6.27
CA GLY A 30 10.23 29.84 -5.96
C GLY A 30 9.61 28.45 -5.70
N GLY A 31 8.42 28.48 -5.09
CA GLY A 31 7.74 27.27 -4.64
C GLY A 31 8.17 26.84 -3.24
N THR A 32 7.54 25.81 -2.75
CA THR A 32 7.71 25.31 -1.39
C THR A 32 7.96 23.79 -1.41
N MET A 33 9.02 23.38 -0.78
CA MET A 33 9.26 21.95 -0.50
C MET A 33 8.46 21.58 0.76
N HIS A 34 7.81 20.44 0.71
CA HIS A 34 7.11 19.86 1.86
C HIS A 34 7.68 18.47 2.13
N ALA A 35 8.10 18.21 3.35
CA ALA A 35 8.64 16.92 3.75
C ALA A 35 7.85 16.36 4.92
N ILE A 36 7.44 15.09 4.83
CA ILE A 36 6.70 14.36 5.85
C ILE A 36 7.49 13.12 6.21
N ARG A 37 7.78 12.92 7.49
CA ARG A 37 8.43 11.73 8.02
C ARG A 37 7.53 11.03 9.04
N TYR A 38 7.35 9.73 8.88
CA TYR A 38 6.55 8.89 9.74
C TYR A 38 7.42 8.16 10.76
N GLY A 39 7.06 8.25 12.04
CA GLY A 39 7.74 7.58 13.13
C GLY A 39 9.18 8.05 13.36
N HIS A 40 10.03 7.18 13.92
CA HIS A 40 11.44 7.47 14.20
C HIS A 40 12.38 7.08 13.05
N GLY A 41 11.88 6.35 12.03
CA GLY A 41 12.66 5.92 10.86
C GLY A 41 12.75 6.97 9.75
N LEU A 42 13.56 6.68 8.73
CA LEU A 42 13.64 7.47 7.49
C LEU A 42 12.57 7.00 6.49
N THR A 43 11.33 6.92 6.93
CA THR A 43 10.20 6.60 6.05
C THR A 43 9.35 7.85 5.90
N GLY A 44 9.08 8.24 4.67
CA GLY A 44 8.28 9.43 4.43
C GLY A 44 8.27 9.86 2.97
N VAL A 45 7.85 11.10 2.77
CA VAL A 45 7.66 11.72 1.45
C VAL A 45 8.33 13.08 1.45
N VAL A 46 9.02 13.40 0.37
CA VAL A 46 9.52 14.74 0.09
C VAL A 46 8.87 15.25 -1.20
N GLU A 47 8.10 16.33 -1.08
CA GLU A 47 7.40 16.95 -2.19
C GLU A 47 8.13 18.22 -2.66
N HIS A 48 8.25 18.36 -3.98
CA HIS A 48 8.80 19.51 -4.63
C HIS A 48 7.86 20.04 -5.73
N PRO A 49 7.74 21.36 -5.90
CA PRO A 49 7.09 21.90 -7.07
C PRO A 49 7.89 21.55 -8.33
N MET A 50 7.21 21.24 -9.41
CA MET A 50 7.85 21.03 -10.71
C MET A 50 7.98 22.35 -11.47
N THR A 51 8.92 22.38 -12.44
CA THR A 51 9.08 23.52 -13.37
C THR A 51 7.81 23.79 -14.18
N LYS A 52 7.02 22.74 -14.47
CA LYS A 52 5.70 22.86 -15.08
C LYS A 52 4.70 23.32 -14.03
N SER A 53 4.16 24.51 -14.19
CA SER A 53 3.16 25.07 -13.27
C SER A 53 1.95 24.14 -13.10
N GLY A 54 1.46 24.02 -11.87
CA GLY A 54 0.34 23.15 -11.51
C GLY A 54 0.69 21.66 -11.36
N TYR A 55 1.99 21.35 -11.29
CA TYR A 55 2.46 19.98 -11.01
C TYR A 55 3.43 19.98 -9.84
N SER A 56 3.39 18.90 -9.06
CA SER A 56 4.36 18.60 -8.02
C SER A 56 4.95 17.19 -8.21
N SER A 57 6.14 16.97 -7.68
CA SER A 57 6.75 15.63 -7.62
C SER A 57 6.93 15.23 -6.17
N ARG A 58 6.58 13.98 -5.84
CA ARG A 58 6.76 13.40 -4.51
C ARG A 58 7.74 12.26 -4.60
N THR A 59 8.85 12.35 -3.86
CA THR A 59 9.84 11.29 -3.69
C THR A 59 9.52 10.51 -2.43
N TYR A 60 9.33 9.22 -2.57
CA TYR A 60 9.00 8.29 -1.50
C TYR A 60 10.26 7.62 -1.00
N VAL A 61 10.42 7.60 0.32
CA VAL A 61 11.56 7.00 1.01
C VAL A 61 11.06 6.00 2.04
N GLN A 62 11.71 4.85 2.14
CA GLN A 62 11.39 3.84 3.15
C GLN A 62 12.68 3.20 3.67
N GLY A 63 12.80 3.09 4.99
CA GLY A 63 14.00 2.53 5.62
C GLY A 63 15.30 3.25 5.23
N GLY A 64 15.23 4.55 4.93
CA GLY A 64 16.39 5.35 4.49
C GLY A 64 16.77 5.14 3.00
N ARG A 65 15.96 4.43 2.22
CA ARG A 65 16.18 4.23 0.78
C ARG A 65 15.16 5.02 -0.02
N VAL A 66 15.63 5.71 -1.05
CA VAL A 66 14.74 6.30 -2.06
C VAL A 66 14.14 5.17 -2.89
N LEU A 67 12.82 5.11 -2.96
CA LEU A 67 12.11 4.07 -3.69
C LEU A 67 11.77 4.52 -5.11
N TYR A 68 10.96 5.55 -5.21
CA TYR A 68 10.45 6.09 -6.47
C TYR A 68 9.99 7.53 -6.28
N ALA A 69 9.70 8.20 -7.39
CA ALA A 69 9.01 9.47 -7.39
C ALA A 69 7.75 9.40 -8.25
N ARG A 70 6.75 10.22 -7.89
CA ARG A 70 5.47 10.33 -8.59
C ARG A 70 5.18 11.78 -8.92
N VAL A 71 4.44 12.01 -10.00
CA VAL A 71 3.97 13.33 -10.40
C VAL A 71 2.51 13.47 -10.00
N TYR A 72 2.18 14.62 -9.44
CA TYR A 72 0.82 15.02 -9.11
C TYR A 72 0.47 16.28 -9.87
N ARG A 73 -0.78 16.40 -10.27
CA ARG A 73 -1.35 17.58 -10.90
C ARG A 73 -2.34 18.23 -9.98
N GLN A 74 -2.23 19.54 -9.84
CA GLN A 74 -3.16 20.37 -9.07
C GLN A 74 -4.42 20.64 -9.89
N HIS A 75 -5.55 20.54 -9.23
CA HIS A 75 -6.88 20.76 -9.77
C HIS A 75 -7.69 21.65 -8.85
N SER A 76 -8.80 22.18 -9.39
CA SER A 76 -9.79 22.92 -8.62
C SER A 76 -11.19 22.40 -8.97
N TYR A 77 -11.92 21.94 -7.98
CA TYR A 77 -13.30 21.49 -8.11
C TYR A 77 -14.26 22.56 -7.61
N GLN A 78 -15.14 23.03 -8.47
CA GLN A 78 -16.10 24.09 -8.13
C GLN A 78 -17.40 23.48 -7.62
N ARG A 79 -17.76 23.76 -6.36
CA ARG A 79 -19.01 23.32 -5.76
C ARG A 79 -19.47 24.31 -4.67
N PHE A 80 -20.78 24.51 -4.52
CA PHE A 80 -21.36 25.43 -3.54
C PHE A 80 -20.86 26.87 -3.63
N GLY A 81 -20.39 27.32 -4.78
CA GLY A 81 -19.73 28.64 -4.93
C GLY A 81 -18.30 28.72 -4.39
N HIS A 82 -17.73 27.61 -3.98
CA HIS A 82 -16.33 27.50 -3.50
C HIS A 82 -15.47 26.70 -4.47
N ALA A 83 -14.18 27.02 -4.50
CA ALA A 83 -13.16 26.26 -5.21
C ALA A 83 -12.42 25.35 -4.22
N PHE A 84 -12.54 24.04 -4.38
CA PHE A 84 -11.81 23.06 -3.61
C PHE A 84 -10.57 22.64 -4.41
N ALA A 85 -9.39 23.04 -3.92
CA ALA A 85 -8.13 22.61 -4.52
C ALA A 85 -7.83 21.16 -4.12
N TYR A 86 -7.37 20.35 -5.06
CA TYR A 86 -6.93 18.98 -4.80
C TYR A 86 -5.82 18.58 -5.78
N GLU A 87 -5.14 17.49 -5.48
CA GLU A 87 -4.12 16.91 -6.33
C GLU A 87 -4.50 15.50 -6.74
N SER A 88 -4.30 15.18 -8.00
CA SER A 88 -4.45 13.82 -8.51
C SER A 88 -3.14 13.27 -9.05
N LEU A 89 -2.93 11.97 -8.90
CA LEU A 89 -1.78 11.29 -9.46
C LEU A 89 -1.81 11.37 -10.98
N VAL A 90 -0.66 11.68 -11.59
CA VAL A 90 -0.45 11.55 -13.04
C VAL A 90 0.19 10.18 -13.28
N PRO A 91 -0.51 9.21 -13.87
CA PRO A 91 0.05 7.89 -14.09
C PRO A 91 1.32 7.95 -14.94
N ALA A 92 2.37 7.26 -14.53
CA ALA A 92 3.59 7.11 -15.34
C ALA A 92 3.46 6.03 -16.41
N ILE A 93 2.57 5.07 -16.19
CA ILE A 93 2.38 3.89 -17.03
C ILE A 93 0.90 3.74 -17.37
N GLY A 94 0.63 3.36 -18.61
CA GLY A 94 -0.68 2.96 -19.09
C GLY A 94 -0.60 1.69 -19.94
N PHE A 95 -1.75 1.13 -20.24
CA PHE A 95 -1.91 0.02 -21.15
C PHE A 95 -2.86 0.42 -22.28
N ASN A 96 -2.86 -0.37 -23.36
CA ASN A 96 -3.84 -0.15 -24.42
C ASN A 96 -5.26 -0.59 -23.97
N THR A 97 -6.27 -0.09 -24.67
CA THR A 97 -7.68 -0.39 -24.37
C THR A 97 -8.02 -1.89 -24.48
N ALA A 98 -7.33 -2.62 -25.33
CA ALA A 98 -7.54 -4.07 -25.49
C ALA A 98 -7.09 -4.84 -24.23
N TYR A 99 -6.01 -4.39 -23.59
CA TYR A 99 -5.57 -4.97 -22.32
C TYR A 99 -6.58 -4.72 -21.20
N TYR A 100 -7.07 -3.49 -21.03
CA TYR A 100 -8.10 -3.18 -20.04
C TYR A 100 -9.41 -3.93 -20.32
N ALA A 101 -9.81 -4.05 -21.59
CA ALA A 101 -10.98 -4.81 -21.99
C ALA A 101 -10.86 -6.31 -21.67
N TRP A 102 -9.68 -6.87 -21.82
CA TRP A 102 -9.39 -8.24 -21.41
C TRP A 102 -9.37 -8.36 -19.88
N ALA A 103 -8.73 -7.42 -19.19
CA ALA A 103 -8.58 -7.41 -17.74
C ALA A 103 -9.93 -7.37 -16.99
N ALA A 104 -10.95 -6.74 -17.58
CA ALA A 104 -12.28 -6.62 -16.99
C ALA A 104 -13.18 -7.83 -17.28
N ARG A 105 -12.74 -8.82 -18.06
CA ARG A 105 -13.55 -9.99 -18.45
C ARG A 105 -13.23 -11.21 -17.59
N PRO A 106 -14.24 -12.03 -17.26
CA PRO A 106 -13.98 -13.33 -16.64
C PRO A 106 -13.21 -14.23 -17.61
N TRP A 107 -12.38 -15.10 -17.05
CA TRP A 107 -11.66 -16.12 -17.82
C TRP A 107 -12.57 -17.31 -18.11
N SER A 108 -12.29 -17.99 -19.22
CA SER A 108 -13.03 -19.21 -19.63
C SER A 108 -12.81 -20.38 -18.68
N THR A 109 -11.68 -20.41 -18.01
CA THR A 109 -11.29 -21.44 -17.04
C THR A 109 -10.67 -20.78 -15.81
N PRO A 110 -11.12 -21.12 -14.61
CA PRO A 110 -10.49 -20.63 -13.37
C PRO A 110 -9.02 -21.05 -13.30
N VAL A 111 -8.22 -20.17 -12.73
CA VAL A 111 -6.78 -20.39 -12.57
C VAL A 111 -6.46 -20.62 -11.10
N ASN A 112 -5.75 -21.69 -10.82
CA ASN A 112 -5.15 -21.92 -9.53
C ASN A 112 -3.75 -21.29 -9.53
N TYR A 113 -3.64 -20.08 -8.99
CA TYR A 113 -2.39 -19.33 -8.94
C TYR A 113 -1.73 -19.54 -7.58
N HIS A 114 -0.48 -19.98 -7.59
CA HIS A 114 0.30 -20.20 -6.37
C HIS A 114 1.12 -18.96 -6.03
N TRP A 115 0.69 -18.26 -4.99
CA TRP A 115 1.48 -17.22 -4.37
C TRP A 115 2.56 -17.86 -3.48
N GLN A 116 3.81 -17.46 -3.66
CA GLN A 116 4.90 -17.99 -2.81
C GLN A 116 5.10 -17.17 -1.51
N TRP A 117 4.04 -16.58 -0.99
CA TRP A 117 4.09 -15.71 0.18
C TRP A 117 4.48 -16.40 1.49
N GLU A 118 4.25 -17.70 1.61
CA GLU A 118 4.53 -18.47 2.84
C GLU A 118 5.97 -18.32 3.35
N ARG A 119 6.91 -18.04 2.45
CA ARG A 119 8.32 -17.83 2.77
C ARG A 119 8.65 -16.40 3.14
N GLU A 120 7.75 -15.47 2.88
CA GLU A 120 8.00 -14.05 3.09
C GLU A 120 7.81 -13.63 4.55
N PRO A 121 8.68 -12.74 5.08
CA PRO A 121 8.58 -12.29 6.47
C PRO A 121 7.26 -11.62 6.82
N TRP A 122 6.70 -10.82 5.91
CA TRP A 122 5.42 -10.17 6.11
C TRP A 122 4.28 -11.18 6.25
N HIS A 123 4.30 -12.27 5.47
CA HIS A 123 3.28 -13.30 5.53
C HIS A 123 3.34 -14.10 6.84
N ARG A 124 4.54 -14.33 7.38
CA ARG A 124 4.66 -14.95 8.72
C ARG A 124 4.04 -14.10 9.82
N LYS A 125 4.07 -12.76 9.67
CA LYS A 125 3.50 -11.84 10.66
C LYS A 125 1.99 -11.62 10.45
N TYR A 126 1.55 -11.45 9.21
CA TYR A 126 0.21 -10.99 8.85
C TYR A 126 -0.59 -11.98 7.99
N GLY A 127 -0.05 -13.15 7.69
CA GLY A 127 -0.72 -14.12 6.81
C GLY A 127 -2.04 -14.66 7.36
N ASN A 128 -2.23 -14.63 8.68
CA ASN A 128 -3.51 -15.01 9.30
C ASN A 128 -4.61 -13.95 9.10
N ASP A 129 -4.25 -12.74 8.75
CA ASP A 129 -5.17 -11.61 8.58
C ASP A 129 -5.67 -11.48 7.13
N PHE A 130 -5.21 -12.36 6.26
CA PHE A 130 -5.52 -12.33 4.84
C PHE A 130 -5.72 -13.73 4.27
N THR A 131 -6.87 -13.94 3.61
CA THR A 131 -7.17 -15.18 2.88
C THR A 131 -7.29 -14.88 1.39
N PRO A 132 -6.34 -15.33 0.55
CA PRO A 132 -6.44 -15.19 -0.90
C PRO A 132 -7.61 -15.99 -1.48
N TYR A 133 -8.00 -15.69 -2.71
CA TYR A 133 -8.94 -16.53 -3.45
C TYR A 133 -8.32 -17.91 -3.70
N SER A 134 -9.10 -18.96 -3.53
CA SER A 134 -8.64 -20.34 -3.79
C SER A 134 -8.42 -20.61 -5.28
N ASN A 135 -9.19 -19.95 -6.13
CA ASN A 135 -9.08 -19.96 -7.58
C ASN A 135 -9.47 -18.58 -8.09
N TYR A 136 -8.89 -18.16 -9.18
CA TYR A 136 -9.13 -16.88 -9.84
C TYR A 136 -9.98 -17.08 -11.09
N ASN A 137 -11.12 -16.42 -11.17
CA ASN A 137 -12.02 -16.47 -12.33
C ASN A 137 -11.81 -15.28 -13.28
N SER A 138 -11.04 -14.29 -12.85
CA SER A 138 -10.81 -13.05 -13.58
C SER A 138 -9.55 -12.36 -13.08
N LEU A 139 -9.05 -11.41 -13.85
CA LEU A 139 -7.88 -10.65 -13.44
C LEU A 139 -8.17 -9.77 -12.21
N ASP A 140 -9.37 -9.19 -12.08
CA ASP A 140 -9.73 -8.33 -10.96
C ASP A 140 -9.63 -9.06 -9.60
N GLU A 141 -9.96 -10.36 -9.54
CA GLU A 141 -9.74 -11.18 -8.33
C GLU A 141 -8.25 -11.31 -7.99
N TRP A 142 -7.41 -11.57 -8.99
CA TRP A 142 -5.96 -11.65 -8.80
C TRP A 142 -5.37 -10.30 -8.40
N LEU A 143 -5.79 -9.21 -9.07
CA LEU A 143 -5.36 -7.85 -8.74
C LEU A 143 -5.74 -7.47 -7.31
N THR A 144 -6.92 -7.89 -6.83
CA THR A 144 -7.38 -7.66 -5.46
C THR A 144 -6.40 -8.29 -4.46
N ASP A 145 -6.06 -9.55 -4.64
CA ASP A 145 -5.14 -10.25 -3.75
C ASP A 145 -3.72 -9.67 -3.84
N TYR A 146 -3.28 -9.29 -5.03
CA TYR A 146 -2.00 -8.62 -5.21
C TYR A 146 -1.95 -7.30 -4.44
N VAL A 147 -2.94 -6.42 -4.61
CA VAL A 147 -3.01 -5.11 -3.93
C VAL A 147 -3.03 -5.29 -2.41
N VAL A 148 -3.83 -6.24 -1.89
CA VAL A 148 -3.88 -6.52 -0.45
C VAL A 148 -2.52 -7.01 0.04
N SER A 149 -1.87 -7.93 -0.67
CA SER A 149 -0.55 -8.44 -0.29
C SER A 149 0.52 -7.35 -0.26
N GLN A 150 0.51 -6.43 -1.23
CA GLN A 150 1.42 -5.28 -1.24
C GLN A 150 1.17 -4.35 -0.05
N ASN A 151 -0.09 -4.12 0.32
CA ASN A 151 -0.43 -3.33 1.49
C ASN A 151 0.09 -3.96 2.79
N LEU A 152 -0.03 -5.29 2.94
CA LEU A 152 0.51 -6.03 4.10
C LEU A 152 2.04 -6.01 4.13
N ARG A 153 2.69 -6.12 2.96
CA ARG A 153 4.14 -6.00 2.83
C ARG A 153 4.60 -4.61 3.25
N ASN A 154 3.97 -3.55 2.74
CA ASN A 154 4.29 -2.17 3.12
C ASN A 154 4.08 -1.93 4.62
N ALA A 155 3.02 -2.48 5.21
CA ALA A 155 2.79 -2.42 6.65
C ALA A 155 3.91 -3.12 7.45
N TYR A 156 4.39 -4.26 6.96
CA TYR A 156 5.51 -4.98 7.56
C TYR A 156 6.81 -4.18 7.49
N ASP A 157 7.11 -3.60 6.33
CA ASP A 157 8.31 -2.80 6.13
C ASP A 157 8.31 -1.54 7.03
N ASN A 158 7.14 -0.89 7.19
CA ASN A 158 6.98 0.23 8.11
C ASN A 158 7.19 -0.22 9.57
N TRP A 159 6.58 -1.35 9.95
CA TRP A 159 6.78 -1.93 11.28
C TRP A 159 8.26 -2.25 11.54
N GLN A 160 8.97 -2.83 10.58
CA GLN A 160 10.41 -3.08 10.70
C GLN A 160 11.20 -1.79 10.90
N ALA A 161 10.90 -0.74 10.12
CA ALA A 161 11.58 0.55 10.23
C ALA A 161 11.40 1.19 11.60
N GLU A 162 10.21 1.05 12.20
CA GLU A 162 9.90 1.60 13.52
C GLU A 162 10.47 0.78 14.68
N ASN A 163 10.60 -0.53 14.50
CA ASN A 163 11.10 -1.46 15.51
C ASN A 163 12.59 -1.83 15.32
N ALA A 164 13.27 -1.23 14.34
CA ALA A 164 14.69 -1.40 14.19
C ALA A 164 15.43 -0.86 15.42
N PRO A 165 16.41 -1.60 15.98
CA PRO A 165 17.22 -1.08 17.08
C PRO A 165 17.87 0.24 16.64
N ALA A 166 17.79 1.27 17.51
CA ALA A 166 18.40 2.57 17.28
C ALA A 166 19.93 2.43 17.16
N GLY A 167 20.39 2.11 15.98
CA GLY A 167 21.79 2.10 15.59
C GLY A 167 21.98 3.06 14.42
N PRO A 168 23.18 3.60 14.18
CA PRO A 168 23.43 4.36 12.98
C PRO A 168 23.10 3.45 11.80
N ALA A 169 22.06 3.83 11.04
CA ALA A 169 21.71 3.12 9.82
C ALA A 169 23.00 3.02 8.97
N PRO A 170 23.42 1.82 8.55
CA PRO A 170 24.54 1.71 7.64
C PRO A 170 24.16 2.48 6.39
N VAL A 171 24.80 3.62 6.17
CA VAL A 171 24.74 4.34 4.91
C VAL A 171 25.40 3.42 3.89
N LYS A 172 24.62 2.52 3.30
CA LYS A 172 25.09 1.81 2.11
C LYS A 172 25.23 2.87 1.03
N GLN A 173 26.46 3.30 0.80
CA GLN A 173 26.81 4.05 -0.40
C GLN A 173 26.55 3.12 -1.58
N TYR A 174 25.40 3.27 -2.19
CA TYR A 174 25.15 2.67 -3.49
C TYR A 174 25.93 3.48 -4.53
N PRO A 175 26.59 2.82 -5.50
CA PRO A 175 27.20 3.55 -6.61
C PRO A 175 26.15 4.43 -7.29
N PRO A 176 26.57 5.57 -7.88
CA PRO A 176 25.64 6.45 -8.59
C PRO A 176 24.85 5.63 -9.60
N VAL A 177 23.53 5.76 -9.56
CA VAL A 177 22.66 5.09 -10.53
C VAL A 177 22.94 5.71 -11.89
N GLU A 178 23.60 4.98 -12.78
CA GLU A 178 23.86 5.41 -14.14
C GLU A 178 22.54 5.42 -14.94
N GLY A 179 22.00 6.60 -15.16
CA GLY A 179 20.83 6.87 -16.01
C GLY A 179 19.47 6.80 -15.31
N PRO A 180 18.44 7.40 -15.94
CA PRO A 180 17.09 7.37 -15.42
C PRO A 180 16.49 5.96 -15.55
N ARG A 181 16.37 5.26 -14.44
CA ARG A 181 15.58 4.02 -14.43
C ARG A 181 14.11 4.39 -14.50
N PRO A 182 13.34 3.80 -15.41
CA PRO A 182 11.89 3.94 -15.40
C PRO A 182 11.33 3.50 -14.04
N TYR A 183 10.25 4.12 -13.59
CA TYR A 183 9.58 3.83 -12.31
C TYR A 183 9.38 2.33 -12.03
N TRP A 184 9.04 1.56 -13.05
CA TRP A 184 8.84 0.11 -12.94
C TRP A 184 10.15 -0.69 -12.79
N GLU A 185 11.32 -0.14 -13.21
CA GLU A 185 12.62 -0.76 -12.94
C GLU A 185 13.12 -0.47 -11.52
N ALA A 186 12.71 0.66 -10.91
CA ALA A 186 13.02 0.95 -9.52
C ALA A 186 12.32 -0.03 -8.54
N GLN A 187 11.24 -0.68 -8.99
CA GLN A 187 10.58 -1.75 -8.24
C GLN A 187 11.24 -3.12 -8.46
N ASP A 188 12.03 -3.30 -9.52
CA ASP A 188 12.73 -4.57 -9.80
C ASP A 188 13.89 -4.86 -8.82
N ASP A 189 14.41 -3.85 -8.12
CA ASP A 189 15.36 -4.09 -7.01
C ASP A 189 14.70 -4.81 -5.82
N ARG A 190 13.37 -4.87 -5.81
CA ARG A 190 12.57 -5.80 -5.02
C ARG A 190 12.00 -6.89 -5.95
N ARG A 191 12.86 -7.68 -6.54
CA ARG A 191 12.36 -8.88 -7.22
C ARG A 191 11.48 -9.62 -6.23
N PRO A 192 10.25 -9.93 -6.61
CA PRO A 192 9.45 -10.83 -5.80
C PRO A 192 10.31 -12.06 -5.54
N TYR A 193 10.38 -12.51 -4.30
CA TYR A 193 11.20 -13.66 -3.86
C TYR A 193 11.05 -14.92 -4.73
N TRP A 194 9.94 -15.01 -5.46
CA TRP A 194 9.66 -16.12 -6.38
C TRP A 194 10.40 -16.04 -7.74
N GLU A 195 11.11 -14.93 -8.05
CA GLU A 195 11.94 -14.82 -9.27
C GLU A 195 13.39 -15.30 -9.04
N GLU A 196 13.82 -15.53 -7.82
CA GLU A 196 15.11 -16.16 -7.53
C GLU A 196 14.99 -17.68 -7.74
N GLN A 197 15.10 -18.14 -8.97
CA GLN A 197 15.46 -19.53 -9.23
C GLN A 197 16.95 -19.68 -8.87
N PRO A 198 17.35 -20.71 -8.07
CA PRO A 198 18.74 -21.04 -7.92
C PRO A 198 19.28 -21.38 -9.31
N SER A 199 20.32 -20.65 -9.73
CA SER A 199 21.10 -20.99 -10.91
C SER A 199 21.58 -22.44 -10.78
N GLU A 200 21.40 -23.24 -11.82
CA GLU A 200 21.83 -24.65 -11.89
C GLU A 200 23.35 -24.84 -11.79
N ASP A 201 24.12 -23.78 -11.54
CA ASP A 201 25.59 -23.82 -11.50
C ASP A 201 26.22 -24.18 -10.15
N ASP A 202 25.43 -24.35 -9.06
CA ASP A 202 25.96 -24.76 -7.76
C ASP A 202 25.91 -26.28 -7.50
N ALA A 203 25.60 -27.09 -8.52
CA ALA A 203 25.50 -28.55 -8.39
C ALA A 203 26.79 -29.34 -8.78
N ALA A 204 27.94 -28.69 -8.86
CA ALA A 204 29.19 -29.35 -9.25
C ALA A 204 30.37 -29.00 -8.38
N ALA A 205 30.35 -29.34 -7.08
CA ALA A 205 31.54 -29.59 -6.28
C ALA A 205 31.15 -30.20 -4.92
N ASP A 206 30.97 -31.48 -4.85
CA ASP A 206 31.50 -32.33 -3.76
C ASP A 206 31.31 -33.82 -4.13
N LYS A 207 32.29 -34.35 -4.80
CA LYS A 207 32.57 -35.78 -4.83
C LYS A 207 33.95 -35.96 -4.23
N ASP A 208 33.96 -36.48 -3.03
CA ASP A 208 34.95 -37.39 -2.47
C ASP A 208 35.11 -37.20 -0.96
N GLN A 209 34.38 -38.07 -0.21
CA GLN A 209 34.95 -38.73 0.95
C GLN A 209 34.09 -39.92 1.38
N PRO A 210 34.73 -41.00 1.92
CA PRO A 210 34.17 -42.32 1.91
C PRO A 210 33.35 -42.70 3.14
N VAL A 211 32.38 -43.56 2.86
CA VAL A 211 31.47 -44.21 3.77
C VAL A 211 32.23 -45.10 4.79
N GLN A 212 31.91 -44.98 6.08
CA GLN A 212 32.03 -46.08 7.02
C GLN A 212 30.72 -46.26 7.81
N PRO A 213 30.30 -47.52 8.03
CA PRO A 213 29.03 -47.86 8.63
C PRO A 213 29.15 -48.15 10.15
N GLN A 214 28.20 -47.67 10.93
CA GLN A 214 27.99 -48.28 12.26
C GLN A 214 26.52 -48.54 12.57
N ALA A 215 26.36 -49.73 13.03
CA ALA A 215 25.29 -50.61 13.33
C ALA A 215 24.18 -50.09 14.24
N SER A 216 23.03 -50.61 13.89
CA SER A 216 21.83 -51.02 14.63
C SER A 216 21.89 -51.10 16.17
N LYS A 217 20.83 -50.57 16.82
CA LYS A 217 20.16 -51.32 17.90
C LYS A 217 18.65 -51.00 17.96
N LYS A 218 17.89 -52.07 17.84
CA LYS A 218 16.45 -52.22 18.09
C LYS A 218 16.09 -51.95 19.54
N SER A 219 14.94 -51.41 19.81
CA SER A 219 13.92 -52.00 20.69
C SER A 219 12.60 -51.21 20.68
N ALA A 220 11.55 -51.89 20.33
CA ALA A 220 10.15 -51.60 20.65
C ALA A 220 9.71 -52.70 21.63
N PRO A 221 8.46 -52.81 22.15
CA PRO A 221 7.36 -51.83 22.31
C PRO A 221 6.73 -51.89 23.73
N SER A 222 5.83 -51.00 24.11
CA SER A 222 4.72 -51.42 24.99
C SER A 222 3.54 -50.43 24.97
N SER A 223 2.44 -51.01 24.69
CA SER A 223 1.06 -50.57 24.65
C SER A 223 0.48 -50.14 26.00
N LYS A 224 -0.44 -49.17 26.03
CA LYS A 224 -1.78 -49.25 26.64
C LYS A 224 -2.57 -47.94 26.51
N ALA A 225 -3.68 -48.01 25.83
CA ALA A 225 -4.83 -47.10 25.95
C ALA A 225 -5.87 -47.76 26.90
N PRO A 226 -7.08 -47.20 27.15
CA PRO A 226 -7.61 -45.83 27.22
C PRO A 226 -8.43 -45.57 28.51
N LYS A 227 -8.84 -44.32 28.79
CA LYS A 227 -10.08 -44.02 29.52
C LYS A 227 -10.49 -42.52 29.35
N SER A 228 -11.59 -42.28 28.69
CA SER A 228 -12.46 -41.09 28.81
C SER A 228 -13.59 -41.40 29.80
N PRO A 229 -14.53 -40.48 30.16
CA PRO A 229 -14.60 -39.03 30.14
C PRO A 229 -15.09 -38.41 31.48
N LYS A 230 -14.98 -37.09 31.67
CA LYS A 230 -15.89 -36.31 32.52
C LYS A 230 -15.80 -34.83 32.18
N SER A 231 -16.85 -34.23 31.62
CA SER A 231 -17.21 -32.81 31.67
C SER A 231 -18.23 -32.59 32.79
N PRO A 232 -18.65 -31.38 33.13
CA PRO A 232 -18.06 -30.04 33.02
C PRO A 232 -18.05 -29.28 34.36
N LYS A 233 -17.28 -28.22 34.48
CA LYS A 233 -17.57 -27.18 35.46
C LYS A 233 -17.21 -25.84 34.87
N ALA A 234 -18.24 -25.02 34.69
CA ALA A 234 -18.11 -23.61 34.32
C ALA A 234 -17.23 -22.90 35.35
N THR A 235 -16.22 -22.21 34.87
CA THR A 235 -15.46 -21.26 35.66
C THR A 235 -15.43 -19.93 34.87
N GLU A 236 -15.86 -18.92 35.56
CA GLU A 236 -15.94 -17.52 35.11
C GLU A 236 -14.67 -17.10 34.35
N SER A 237 -14.91 -16.58 33.16
CA SER A 237 -13.92 -15.91 32.34
C SER A 237 -13.57 -14.59 33.00
N THR A 238 -12.46 -14.56 33.71
CA THR A 238 -11.76 -13.35 34.08
C THR A 238 -11.31 -12.71 32.77
N GLY A 239 -11.87 -11.54 32.45
CA GLY A 239 -11.56 -10.79 31.25
C GLY A 239 -10.05 -10.50 31.19
N SER A 240 -9.36 -11.22 30.36
CA SER A 240 -8.03 -10.82 29.90
C SER A 240 -8.23 -9.59 29.03
N GLN A 241 -7.83 -8.44 29.55
CA GLN A 241 -7.69 -7.21 28.79
C GLN A 241 -6.83 -7.53 27.56
N PRO A 242 -7.31 -7.32 26.33
CA PRO A 242 -6.50 -7.60 25.15
C PRO A 242 -5.22 -6.78 25.26
N ALA A 243 -4.08 -7.42 25.09
CA ALA A 243 -2.80 -6.75 24.97
C ALA A 243 -2.97 -5.63 23.94
N ALA A 244 -2.48 -4.43 24.25
CA ALA A 244 -2.55 -3.29 23.35
C ALA A 244 -2.05 -3.73 21.98
N ALA A 245 -2.96 -3.76 20.99
CA ALA A 245 -2.61 -4.15 19.64
C ALA A 245 -1.54 -3.17 19.15
N ASP A 246 -0.45 -3.74 18.62
CA ASP A 246 0.68 -2.97 18.08
C ASP A 246 0.13 -1.94 17.09
N ALA A 247 0.49 -0.67 17.22
CA ALA A 247 -0.05 0.44 16.41
C ALA A 247 0.08 0.21 14.90
N ASN A 248 0.96 -0.69 14.49
CA ASN A 248 1.25 -1.05 13.10
C ASN A 248 0.68 -2.41 12.66
N THR A 249 -0.13 -3.06 13.49
CA THR A 249 -0.81 -4.29 13.02
C THR A 249 -1.88 -3.89 12.01
N PRO A 250 -1.77 -4.32 10.73
CA PRO A 250 -2.80 -4.05 9.75
C PRO A 250 -4.12 -4.69 10.20
N PRO A 251 -5.24 -4.04 9.94
CA PRO A 251 -6.52 -4.59 10.31
C PRO A 251 -6.87 -5.80 9.45
N VAL A 252 -7.55 -6.77 10.05
CA VAL A 252 -8.03 -7.97 9.35
C VAL A 252 -9.05 -7.59 8.27
N LEU A 253 -8.75 -7.91 7.03
CA LEU A 253 -9.64 -7.64 5.90
C LEU A 253 -10.76 -8.69 5.86
N THR A 254 -11.99 -8.27 6.17
CA THR A 254 -13.14 -9.17 6.09
C THR A 254 -13.44 -9.58 4.64
N GLY A 255 -14.01 -10.78 4.45
CA GLY A 255 -14.41 -11.24 3.11
C GLY A 255 -15.36 -10.28 2.39
N GLN A 256 -16.23 -9.57 3.13
CA GLN A 256 -17.13 -8.57 2.57
C GLN A 256 -16.35 -7.37 2.02
N VAL A 257 -15.43 -6.79 2.78
CA VAL A 257 -14.63 -5.65 2.34
C VAL A 257 -13.71 -6.03 1.17
N LYS A 258 -13.18 -7.26 1.18
CA LYS A 258 -12.42 -7.79 0.04
C LYS A 258 -13.28 -7.88 -1.23
N ALA A 259 -14.53 -8.34 -1.13
CA ALA A 259 -15.45 -8.39 -2.26
C ALA A 259 -15.83 -7.00 -2.78
N GLU A 260 -16.01 -6.02 -1.89
CA GLU A 260 -16.25 -4.62 -2.25
C GLU A 260 -15.04 -4.00 -2.95
N LEU A 261 -13.83 -4.27 -2.46
CA LEU A 261 -12.58 -3.85 -3.11
C LEU A 261 -12.45 -4.46 -4.52
N ASN A 262 -12.73 -5.75 -4.65
CA ASN A 262 -12.75 -6.42 -5.96
C ASN A 262 -13.75 -5.77 -6.92
N ALA A 263 -14.97 -5.51 -6.45
CA ALA A 263 -15.98 -4.84 -7.26
C ALA A 263 -15.55 -3.41 -7.68
N GLN A 264 -14.84 -2.69 -6.83
CA GLN A 264 -14.30 -1.37 -7.16
C GLN A 264 -13.18 -1.47 -8.19
N ILE A 265 -12.21 -2.39 -8.03
CA ILE A 265 -11.15 -2.65 -9.01
C ILE A 265 -11.76 -2.97 -10.38
N LYS A 266 -12.78 -3.83 -10.42
CA LYS A 266 -13.47 -4.17 -11.66
C LYS A 266 -14.11 -2.96 -12.34
N ARG A 267 -14.73 -2.04 -11.59
CA ARG A 267 -15.25 -0.78 -12.13
C ARG A 267 -14.15 0.10 -12.68
N GLN A 268 -13.06 0.29 -11.93
CA GLN A 268 -11.91 1.09 -12.36
C GLN A 268 -11.28 0.54 -13.65
N LEU A 269 -11.21 -0.78 -13.82
CA LEU A 269 -10.77 -1.40 -15.07
C LEU A 269 -11.73 -1.10 -16.23
N ALA A 270 -13.04 -1.14 -15.98
CA ALA A 270 -14.05 -0.81 -16.99
C ALA A 270 -14.00 0.67 -17.39
N GLU A 271 -13.77 1.59 -16.46
CA GLU A 271 -13.60 3.02 -16.73
C GLU A 271 -12.38 3.29 -17.63
N ARG A 272 -11.27 2.57 -17.40
CA ARG A 272 -10.06 2.69 -18.23
C ARG A 272 -10.20 2.16 -19.66
N GLN A 273 -11.25 1.38 -19.94
CA GLN A 273 -11.57 0.94 -21.32
C GLN A 273 -12.25 2.01 -22.15
N SER A 274 -13.01 2.88 -21.50
CA SER A 274 -13.85 3.87 -22.16
C SER A 274 -13.18 5.24 -22.13
N PRO A 275 -13.18 6.00 -23.24
CA PRO A 275 -12.77 7.38 -23.19
C PRO A 275 -13.68 8.12 -22.16
N PRO A 276 -13.11 8.98 -21.31
CA PRO A 276 -13.90 9.70 -20.33
C PRO A 276 -14.95 10.57 -21.02
N THR A 277 -16.19 10.47 -20.58
CA THR A 277 -17.25 11.38 -21.02
C THR A 277 -16.96 12.79 -20.48
N ALA A 278 -17.35 13.85 -21.20
CA ALA A 278 -17.09 15.23 -20.80
C ALA A 278 -17.59 15.55 -19.37
N GLN A 279 -18.73 14.97 -18.98
CA GLN A 279 -19.29 15.14 -17.62
C GLN A 279 -18.51 14.37 -16.53
N ALA A 280 -17.87 13.26 -16.88
CA ALA A 280 -17.04 12.49 -15.95
C ALA A 280 -15.64 13.10 -15.73
N GLN A 281 -15.22 14.02 -16.61
CA GLN A 281 -13.93 14.70 -16.49
C GLN A 281 -13.91 15.79 -15.42
N ASP A 282 -15.09 16.32 -15.04
CA ASP A 282 -15.20 17.42 -14.08
C ASP A 282 -15.32 16.96 -12.63
N LEU A 283 -15.59 15.66 -12.40
CA LEU A 283 -15.76 15.12 -11.06
C LEU A 283 -14.45 14.51 -10.56
N PRO A 284 -13.96 14.90 -9.38
CA PRO A 284 -12.81 14.31 -8.73
C PRO A 284 -12.98 12.78 -8.59
N ASP A 285 -11.88 12.04 -8.73
CA ASP A 285 -11.92 10.58 -8.79
C ASP A 285 -12.52 9.98 -7.50
N SER A 286 -12.18 10.53 -6.33
CA SER A 286 -12.72 10.10 -5.04
C SER A 286 -14.23 10.32 -4.89
N LEU A 287 -14.81 11.22 -5.69
CA LEU A 287 -16.25 11.53 -5.67
C LEU A 287 -17.04 10.79 -6.76
N LYS A 288 -16.38 10.10 -7.67
CA LYS A 288 -17.06 9.34 -8.73
C LYS A 288 -17.99 8.26 -8.15
N PRO A 289 -19.13 7.99 -8.81
CA PRO A 289 -19.96 6.85 -8.47
C PRO A 289 -19.14 5.55 -8.53
N GLY A 290 -19.24 4.72 -7.48
CA GLY A 290 -18.50 3.46 -7.45
C GLY A 290 -17.08 3.54 -6.87
N HIS A 291 -16.52 4.72 -6.64
CA HIS A 291 -15.31 4.94 -5.85
C HIS A 291 -15.72 5.23 -4.40
N THR A 292 -16.01 4.20 -3.65
CA THR A 292 -16.61 4.34 -2.32
C THR A 292 -15.73 3.79 -1.20
N LEU A 293 -14.86 2.83 -1.51
CA LEU A 293 -14.00 2.18 -0.53
C LEU A 293 -12.57 2.72 -0.68
N PHE A 294 -12.02 3.26 0.39
CA PHE A 294 -10.69 3.86 0.42
C PHE A 294 -9.83 3.21 1.49
N ARG A 295 -8.57 2.96 1.15
CA ARG A 295 -7.56 2.58 2.11
C ARG A 295 -6.87 3.82 2.64
N VAL A 296 -6.85 3.98 3.95
CA VAL A 296 -6.10 5.05 4.61
C VAL A 296 -4.61 4.87 4.35
N ASN A 297 -3.98 5.85 3.73
CA ASN A 297 -2.58 5.80 3.31
C ASN A 297 -1.62 6.33 4.39
N SER A 298 -2.10 7.22 5.26
CA SER A 298 -1.36 7.81 6.36
C SER A 298 -2.26 7.99 7.57
N PRO A 299 -1.73 8.04 8.80
CA PRO A 299 -2.55 8.28 9.99
C PRO A 299 -3.30 9.60 9.89
N LEU A 300 -4.54 9.62 10.37
CA LEU A 300 -5.43 10.76 10.29
C LEU A 300 -6.32 10.83 11.52
N ASP A 301 -6.27 11.95 12.24
CA ASP A 301 -7.22 12.23 13.33
C ASP A 301 -8.53 12.76 12.76
N VAL A 302 -9.62 12.11 13.10
CA VAL A 302 -10.96 12.45 12.61
C VAL A 302 -11.93 12.66 13.75
N PRO A 303 -12.90 13.59 13.61
CA PRO A 303 -13.89 13.84 14.65
C PRO A 303 -14.92 12.70 14.68
N SER A 304 -15.11 12.09 15.85
CA SER A 304 -16.21 11.15 16.05
C SER A 304 -17.53 11.89 16.09
N LYS A 305 -18.46 11.57 15.19
CA LYS A 305 -19.82 12.16 15.21
C LYS A 305 -20.63 11.82 16.47
N VAL A 306 -20.26 10.77 17.19
CA VAL A 306 -21.02 10.27 18.33
C VAL A 306 -20.54 10.93 19.64
N SER A 307 -19.24 11.09 19.81
CA SER A 307 -18.67 11.57 21.07
C SER A 307 -18.07 12.98 20.97
N GLY A 308 -17.88 13.52 19.78
CA GLY A 308 -17.16 14.78 19.55
C GLY A 308 -15.66 14.71 19.88
N THR A 309 -15.18 13.55 20.33
CA THR A 309 -13.75 13.30 20.57
C THR A 309 -13.06 12.91 19.26
N LEU A 310 -11.77 13.22 19.16
CA LEU A 310 -10.96 12.75 18.04
C LEU A 310 -10.66 11.26 18.23
N CYS A 311 -10.68 10.52 17.12
CA CYS A 311 -10.08 9.20 17.03
C CYS A 311 -9.15 9.16 15.82
N SER A 312 -8.15 8.29 15.81
CA SER A 312 -7.22 8.16 14.70
C SER A 312 -7.60 7.00 13.78
N LEU A 313 -7.72 7.30 12.50
CA LEU A 313 -7.62 6.30 11.43
C LEU A 313 -6.14 5.98 11.23
N ARG A 314 -5.80 4.71 11.08
CA ARG A 314 -4.44 4.24 10.86
C ARG A 314 -4.17 3.97 9.40
N ALA A 315 -2.91 4.01 9.02
CA ALA A 315 -2.51 3.46 7.73
C ALA A 315 -2.99 2.00 7.59
N ASN A 316 -3.61 1.69 6.46
CA ASN A 316 -4.26 0.42 6.11
C ASN A 316 -5.66 0.18 6.69
N ASP A 317 -6.23 1.09 7.46
CA ASP A 317 -7.66 1.05 7.72
C ASP A 317 -8.45 1.24 6.41
N TYR A 318 -9.66 0.71 6.36
CA TYR A 318 -10.57 0.92 5.24
C TYR A 318 -11.80 1.71 5.68
N ILE A 319 -12.09 2.75 4.91
CA ILE A 319 -13.26 3.62 5.10
C ILE A 319 -14.13 3.59 3.85
N GLU A 320 -15.42 3.73 4.05
CA GLU A 320 -16.42 3.80 2.98
C GLU A 320 -17.01 5.20 2.93
N ARG A 321 -16.97 5.85 1.77
CA ARG A 321 -17.67 7.10 1.53
C ARG A 321 -19.17 6.87 1.55
N THR A 322 -19.87 7.58 2.41
CA THR A 322 -21.33 7.44 2.64
C THR A 322 -22.15 8.63 2.16
N GLY A 323 -21.50 9.66 1.65
CA GLY A 323 -22.13 10.85 1.14
C GLY A 323 -21.21 11.70 0.29
N ASP A 324 -21.70 12.88 -0.07
CA ASP A 324 -21.01 13.84 -0.91
C ASP A 324 -20.18 14.84 -0.09
N LEU A 325 -19.31 15.56 -0.78
CA LEU A 325 -18.56 16.70 -0.27
C LEU A 325 -19.52 17.76 0.29
N ASP A 326 -19.25 18.25 1.51
CA ASP A 326 -19.99 19.35 2.12
C ASP A 326 -19.36 20.72 1.80
N GLN A 327 -19.98 21.79 2.29
CA GLN A 327 -19.53 23.18 2.09
C GLN A 327 -18.20 23.48 2.78
N ASN A 328 -17.80 22.70 3.76
CA ASN A 328 -16.57 22.84 4.53
C ASN A 328 -15.41 22.02 3.94
N GLY A 329 -15.62 21.34 2.82
CA GLY A 329 -14.61 20.48 2.22
C GLY A 329 -14.47 19.12 2.92
N MET A 330 -15.50 18.69 3.65
CA MET A 330 -15.50 17.41 4.36
C MET A 330 -16.41 16.41 3.66
N VAL A 331 -16.01 15.14 3.69
CA VAL A 331 -16.73 14.03 3.08
C VAL A 331 -17.11 13.04 4.18
N PRO A 332 -18.40 12.66 4.31
CA PRO A 332 -18.82 11.68 5.30
C PRO A 332 -18.38 10.28 4.90
N VAL A 333 -17.77 9.60 5.86
CA VAL A 333 -17.25 8.23 5.72
C VAL A 333 -17.66 7.36 6.89
N LYS A 334 -17.62 6.05 6.67
CA LYS A 334 -17.83 5.02 7.70
C LYS A 334 -16.62 4.10 7.76
N VAL A 335 -16.13 3.82 8.96
CA VAL A 335 -15.04 2.88 9.17
C VAL A 335 -15.52 1.46 8.89
N ARG A 336 -14.89 0.76 7.96
CA ARG A 336 -15.23 -0.62 7.56
C ARG A 336 -14.28 -1.66 8.14
N VAL A 337 -13.01 -1.30 8.20
CA VAL A 337 -11.95 -2.11 8.79
C VAL A 337 -11.01 -1.17 9.52
N GLY A 338 -10.71 -1.46 10.76
CA GLY A 338 -9.84 -0.63 11.59
C GLY A 338 -9.21 -1.43 12.73
N GLY A 339 -8.14 -0.90 13.29
CA GLY A 339 -7.48 -1.48 14.46
C GLY A 339 -8.34 -1.37 15.72
N ALA A 340 -8.10 -2.25 16.68
CA ALA A 340 -8.95 -2.43 17.87
C ALA A 340 -8.96 -1.23 18.86
N THR A 341 -8.11 -0.24 18.69
CA THR A 341 -7.83 0.78 19.73
C THR A 341 -8.23 2.21 19.41
N ASP A 342 -8.70 2.51 18.17
CA ASP A 342 -8.98 3.89 17.74
C ASP A 342 -10.39 4.10 17.22
N CYS A 343 -10.53 4.43 15.93
CA CYS A 343 -11.84 4.59 15.33
C CYS A 343 -12.54 3.25 15.22
N ALA A 344 -13.60 3.06 15.99
CA ALA A 344 -14.34 1.78 16.00
C ALA A 344 -14.92 1.45 14.62
N ILE A 345 -14.92 0.16 14.25
CA ILE A 345 -15.61 -0.33 13.04
C ILE A 345 -17.08 0.07 13.12
N GLY A 346 -17.61 0.60 12.02
CA GLY A 346 -18.96 1.12 11.93
C GLY A 346 -19.13 2.58 12.33
N LEU A 347 -18.09 3.21 12.89
CA LEU A 347 -18.10 4.64 13.21
C LEU A 347 -18.30 5.47 11.94
N SER A 348 -19.21 6.44 12.00
CA SER A 348 -19.37 7.47 10.97
C SER A 348 -18.59 8.71 11.38
N THR A 349 -17.78 9.22 10.48
CA THR A 349 -16.93 10.39 10.69
C THR A 349 -16.85 11.26 9.43
N LEU A 350 -16.03 12.28 9.46
CA LEU A 350 -15.76 13.19 8.34
C LEU A 350 -14.27 13.15 8.02
N VAL A 351 -13.94 13.07 6.74
CA VAL A 351 -12.56 13.14 6.23
C VAL A 351 -12.45 14.32 5.29
N ALA A 352 -11.32 15.03 5.33
CA ALA A 352 -11.11 16.13 4.40
C ALA A 352 -11.02 15.60 2.96
N PHE A 353 -11.56 16.37 2.02
CA PHE A 353 -11.61 16.00 0.61
C PHE A 353 -10.22 15.69 0.03
N ASN A 354 -9.20 16.49 0.40
CA ASN A 354 -7.83 16.27 -0.06
C ASN A 354 -7.22 14.95 0.44
N ASP A 355 -7.56 14.53 1.67
CA ASP A 355 -7.10 13.26 2.20
C ASP A 355 -7.75 12.09 1.43
N LEU A 356 -9.03 12.23 1.10
CA LEU A 356 -9.74 11.22 0.31
C LEU A 356 -9.18 11.11 -1.12
N GLU A 357 -8.85 12.24 -1.77
CA GLU A 357 -8.18 12.26 -3.08
C GLU A 357 -6.77 11.66 -3.03
N SER A 358 -6.04 11.89 -1.94
CA SER A 358 -4.74 11.26 -1.72
C SER A 358 -4.87 9.73 -1.60
N MET A 359 -5.87 9.24 -0.86
CA MET A 359 -6.16 7.80 -0.74
C MET A 359 -6.54 7.19 -2.09
N GLU A 360 -7.38 7.87 -2.88
CA GLU A 360 -7.76 7.44 -4.23
C GLU A 360 -6.54 7.36 -5.15
N SER A 361 -5.69 8.38 -5.14
CA SER A 361 -4.46 8.43 -5.93
C SER A 361 -3.53 7.25 -5.62
N GLU A 362 -3.35 6.92 -4.33
CA GLU A 362 -2.56 5.76 -3.90
C GLU A 362 -3.18 4.43 -4.35
N GLN A 363 -4.49 4.33 -4.30
CA GLN A 363 -5.22 3.13 -4.75
C GLN A 363 -5.11 2.94 -6.27
N GLN A 364 -5.24 4.02 -7.04
CA GLN A 364 -5.04 3.99 -8.49
C GLN A 364 -3.62 3.58 -8.89
N GLN A 365 -2.62 4.04 -8.13
CA GLN A 365 -1.24 3.61 -8.34
C GLN A 365 -1.06 2.14 -8.01
N ALA A 366 -1.56 1.69 -6.86
CA ALA A 366 -1.49 0.28 -6.49
C ALA A 366 -2.13 -0.64 -7.54
N LEU A 367 -3.25 -0.21 -8.14
CA LEU A 367 -3.86 -0.91 -9.26
C LEU A 367 -2.98 -0.91 -10.51
N THR A 368 -2.31 0.21 -10.80
CA THR A 368 -1.40 0.29 -11.95
C THR A 368 -0.20 -0.63 -11.77
N ASP A 369 0.38 -0.66 -10.57
CA ASP A 369 1.49 -1.54 -10.22
C ASP A 369 1.08 -3.02 -10.31
N ALA A 370 -0.13 -3.34 -9.84
CA ALA A 370 -0.70 -4.68 -9.95
C ALA A 370 -0.90 -5.11 -11.41
N LEU A 371 -1.35 -4.21 -12.29
CA LEU A 371 -1.48 -4.49 -13.73
C LEU A 371 -0.12 -4.74 -14.40
N VAL A 372 0.91 -3.99 -14.01
CA VAL A 372 2.30 -4.22 -14.46
C VAL A 372 2.79 -5.59 -13.98
N ALA A 373 2.57 -5.92 -12.72
CA ALA A 373 2.94 -7.23 -12.20
C ALA A 373 2.19 -8.36 -12.93
N ALA A 374 0.88 -8.20 -13.16
CA ALA A 374 0.10 -9.18 -13.92
C ALA A 374 0.64 -9.38 -15.33
N SER A 375 1.00 -8.29 -16.04
CA SER A 375 1.53 -8.37 -17.40
C SER A 375 2.82 -9.18 -17.51
N LYS A 376 3.66 -9.15 -16.47
CA LYS A 376 4.89 -9.93 -16.38
C LYS A 376 4.64 -11.43 -16.10
N ASN A 377 3.50 -11.75 -15.46
CA ASN A 377 3.16 -13.12 -15.05
C ASN A 377 2.24 -13.86 -16.04
N MET A 378 2.00 -13.30 -17.22
CA MET A 378 1.17 -13.90 -18.26
C MET A 378 1.98 -14.80 -19.17
N GLY A 379 1.40 -15.95 -19.53
CA GLY A 379 1.98 -16.86 -20.53
C GLY A 379 3.26 -17.56 -20.10
N THR A 380 3.74 -17.39 -18.90
CA THR A 380 4.85 -18.13 -18.30
C THR A 380 4.31 -19.29 -17.47
N GLY A 381 5.14 -20.24 -17.07
CA GLY A 381 4.71 -21.44 -16.32
C GLY A 381 3.98 -21.19 -14.97
N HIS A 382 3.73 -19.94 -14.61
CA HIS A 382 2.99 -19.50 -13.41
C HIS A 382 1.54 -19.07 -13.70
N ALA A 383 1.13 -19.14 -14.97
CA ALA A 383 -0.25 -19.45 -15.32
C ALA A 383 -1.33 -18.38 -15.20
N LEU A 384 -1.02 -17.09 -15.34
CA LEU A 384 -2.07 -16.15 -15.75
C LEU A 384 -2.36 -16.33 -17.25
N PRO A 385 -3.64 -16.32 -17.68
CA PRO A 385 -3.98 -16.44 -19.09
C PRO A 385 -3.33 -15.35 -19.92
N GLN A 386 -2.94 -15.70 -21.15
CA GLN A 386 -2.33 -14.76 -22.08
C GLN A 386 -3.30 -13.64 -22.44
N ALA A 387 -2.87 -12.40 -22.26
CA ALA A 387 -3.61 -11.22 -22.68
C ALA A 387 -3.15 -10.74 -24.06
N PRO A 388 -4.03 -10.05 -24.81
CA PRO A 388 -3.62 -9.34 -26.00
C PRO A 388 -2.73 -8.14 -25.60
N SER A 389 -1.56 -8.02 -26.19
CA SER A 389 -0.63 -6.89 -25.99
C SER A 389 -0.46 -6.45 -24.54
N THR A 390 0.47 -7.10 -23.85
CA THR A 390 0.79 -6.83 -22.43
C THR A 390 1.83 -5.74 -22.23
N THR A 391 2.33 -5.09 -23.29
CA THR A 391 3.40 -4.10 -23.20
C THR A 391 2.90 -2.83 -22.53
N PRO A 392 3.48 -2.45 -21.36
CA PRO A 392 3.19 -1.17 -20.73
C PRO A 392 3.68 -0.02 -21.61
N MET A 393 2.91 1.07 -21.64
CA MET A 393 3.28 2.31 -22.31
C MET A 393 3.72 3.34 -21.26
N LEU A 394 4.90 3.91 -21.44
CA LEU A 394 5.36 5.01 -20.62
C LEU A 394 4.61 6.29 -21.00
N LEU A 395 4.02 6.93 -20.01
CA LEU A 395 3.33 8.21 -20.17
C LEU A 395 4.27 9.33 -19.71
N ALA A 396 4.83 10.07 -20.66
CA ALA A 396 5.86 11.08 -20.40
C ALA A 396 5.47 12.11 -19.34
N ALA A 397 4.18 12.45 -19.22
CA ALA A 397 3.70 13.41 -18.23
C ALA A 397 3.82 12.92 -16.78
N GLY A 398 3.79 11.60 -16.57
CA GLY A 398 3.87 10.98 -15.23
C GLY A 398 5.28 10.62 -14.79
N GLN A 399 6.29 10.85 -15.63
CA GLN A 399 7.68 10.49 -15.31
C GLN A 399 8.39 11.60 -14.54
N THR A 400 9.06 11.24 -13.46
CA THR A 400 10.01 12.10 -12.74
C THR A 400 11.09 11.25 -12.11
N GLN A 401 12.26 11.85 -11.89
CA GLN A 401 13.33 11.20 -11.15
C GLN A 401 13.14 11.44 -9.65
N PRO A 402 13.47 10.45 -8.80
CA PRO A 402 13.55 10.65 -7.38
C PRO A 402 14.53 11.79 -7.03
N THR A 403 14.18 12.59 -6.04
CA THR A 403 15.05 13.66 -5.54
C THR A 403 16.24 13.03 -4.79
N PRO A 404 17.48 13.26 -5.18
CA PRO A 404 18.66 12.59 -4.58
C PRO A 404 18.84 12.90 -3.10
N ASP A 405 18.40 14.08 -2.67
CA ASP A 405 18.54 14.59 -1.30
C ASP A 405 17.37 14.26 -0.38
N ALA A 406 16.34 13.53 -0.87
CA ALA A 406 15.13 13.23 -0.11
C ALA A 406 15.43 12.53 1.22
N THR A 407 16.35 11.56 1.23
CA THR A 407 16.74 10.85 2.45
C THR A 407 17.39 11.80 3.46
N THR A 408 18.26 12.69 3.00
CA THR A 408 18.91 13.71 3.84
C THR A 408 17.87 14.68 4.41
N THR A 409 16.93 15.14 3.58
CA THR A 409 15.84 16.02 4.00
C THR A 409 15.00 15.38 5.09
N LEU A 410 14.60 14.12 4.94
CA LEU A 410 13.85 13.39 5.97
C LEU A 410 14.67 13.16 7.24
N GLY A 411 15.97 12.95 7.12
CA GLY A 411 16.88 12.81 8.27
C GLY A 411 17.02 14.09 9.10
N GLN A 412 16.76 15.25 8.52
CA GLN A 412 16.78 16.55 9.22
C GLN A 412 15.51 16.86 10.00
N LEU A 413 14.46 16.05 9.85
CA LEU A 413 13.20 16.16 10.59
C LEU A 413 13.30 15.42 11.94
N GLN A 414 14.25 15.80 12.75
CA GLN A 414 14.40 15.26 14.14
C GLN A 414 14.05 16.32 15.16
#